data_b1bbc43b3daab493ce59f459c4a0e28d
#
_entry.id   b1bbc43b3daab493ce59f459c4a0e28d
#
_cell.length_a   1.000
_cell.length_b   1.000
_cell.length_c   1.000
_cell.angle_alpha   90.00
_cell.angle_beta   90.00
_cell.angle_gamma   90.00
#
_symmetry.space_group_name_H-M   'P 1'
#
loop_
_entity.id
_entity.type
_entity.pdbx_description
1 polymer ?
#
loop_
_entity_poly.entity_id
_entity_poly.type
_entity_poly.pdbx_seq_one_letter_code
_entity_poly.pdbx_strand_id
1 'polypeptide(L)'
;MLLGILKSMVNEIKRAGIFCFYEKDGIVDDFVEYLLQEMEKCVDKLYIIVNGELCDSGRNKLNKYSHNLYIRNNVGFDGGAYADFFVNYIDIEEISSWDELVIFNDTFFGPIISVENIFEKMSLNDVDFWGMRYVDRNVCNYIESYFLVFRSDIVKNRELYYYFVDNYIYLCNATYRETCSAFERGLFGYLTSKGYSFGSFVKDNRYDIFFEPDVNMVKCGLPIIKKKCLNTDKYSKSVLDICFQYIITKTDYDINLIYNFYERVYEKKSILEEIDNEMVAERIKCAEPIPVYDVTEERLLRFLRNNNDIYIYGAGFIAGNVWWEYKYYIINMKGFVVSDKKHVDRYFGLSVYSVDDIPVNSNIIVALGKENAAEVAENIIYKHNTLFLYDINI
;
A
#
# COMPACT_ATOMS: atom_id res chain seq x y z
N MET A 1 -4.71 -8.57 43.18
CA MET A 1 -3.35 -8.07 43.46
C MET A 1 -2.31 -8.58 42.45
N LEU A 2 -2.28 -9.87 42.08
CA LEU A 2 -1.36 -10.39 41.03
C LEU A 2 -1.62 -9.82 39.62
N LEU A 3 -2.87 -9.59 39.21
CA LEU A 3 -3.21 -8.97 37.93
C LEU A 3 -2.80 -7.49 37.83
N GLY A 4 -2.74 -6.78 38.98
CA GLY A 4 -2.28 -5.40 39.04
C GLY A 4 -0.75 -5.26 38.94
N ILE A 5 -0.01 -6.29 39.39
CA ILE A 5 1.47 -6.30 39.34
C ILE A 5 1.95 -6.72 37.94
N LEU A 6 1.21 -7.56 37.22
CA LEU A 6 1.53 -7.93 35.83
C LEU A 6 1.31 -6.76 34.86
N LYS A 7 0.35 -5.84 35.11
CA LYS A 7 0.16 -4.62 34.31
C LYS A 7 1.29 -3.59 34.49
N SER A 8 2.05 -3.63 35.60
CA SER A 8 3.15 -2.67 35.87
C SER A 8 4.52 -3.11 35.33
N MET A 9 4.63 -4.27 34.68
CA MET A 9 5.87 -4.77 34.08
C MET A 9 5.83 -4.86 32.54
N VAL A 10 4.72 -4.50 31.91
CA VAL A 10 4.70 -4.32 30.45
C VAL A 10 5.34 -2.95 30.21
N ASN A 11 6.56 -2.92 29.70
CA ASN A 11 7.14 -1.68 29.17
C ASN A 11 6.13 -1.07 28.23
N GLU A 12 5.68 0.14 28.52
CA GLU A 12 4.75 0.88 27.67
C GLU A 12 5.44 1.09 26.32
N ILE A 13 4.86 0.55 25.25
CA ILE A 13 5.43 0.65 23.90
C ILE A 13 5.38 2.11 23.47
N LYS A 14 6.53 2.71 23.26
CA LYS A 14 6.66 4.08 22.75
C LYS A 14 6.43 4.09 21.24
N ARG A 15 5.38 4.78 20.81
CA ARG A 15 4.95 4.77 19.40
C ARG A 15 4.89 6.18 18.83
N ALA A 16 5.50 6.38 17.64
CA ALA A 16 5.34 7.61 16.88
C ALA A 16 4.48 7.37 15.63
N GLY A 17 3.60 8.32 15.32
CA GLY A 17 2.81 8.37 14.10
C GLY A 17 3.37 9.40 13.12
N ILE A 18 3.43 9.05 11.85
CA ILE A 18 3.81 9.93 10.74
C ILE A 18 2.63 9.95 9.76
N PHE A 19 1.88 11.02 9.78
CA PHE A 19 0.67 11.20 8.96
C PHE A 19 0.98 12.02 7.71
N CYS A 20 0.63 11.50 6.54
CA CYS A 20 0.72 12.22 5.29
C CYS A 20 -0.66 12.70 4.85
N PHE A 21 -0.85 14.02 4.76
CA PHE A 21 -2.08 14.69 4.38
C PHE A 21 -1.94 15.34 3.01
N TYR A 22 -2.96 15.17 2.16
CA TYR A 22 -3.12 15.91 0.91
C TYR A 22 -4.56 16.23 0.61
N GLU A 23 -4.84 17.51 0.39
CA GLU A 23 -6.07 18.00 -0.21
C GLU A 23 -5.75 19.21 -1.09
N LYS A 24 -6.35 19.28 -2.29
CA LYS A 24 -5.98 20.27 -3.33
C LYS A 24 -6.13 21.73 -2.91
N ASP A 25 -7.12 22.03 -2.05
CA ASP A 25 -7.42 23.36 -1.55
C ASP A 25 -6.96 23.55 -0.07
N GLY A 26 -6.24 22.58 0.48
CA GLY A 26 -5.73 22.59 1.84
C GLY A 26 -6.82 22.51 2.93
N ILE A 27 -7.98 21.97 2.58
CA ILE A 27 -9.14 21.83 3.50
C ILE A 27 -8.99 20.53 4.28
N VAL A 28 -9.01 20.62 5.61
CA VAL A 28 -9.03 19.47 6.50
C VAL A 28 -10.47 19.15 6.86
N ASP A 29 -11.01 18.07 6.30
CA ASP A 29 -12.35 17.59 6.59
C ASP A 29 -12.43 16.92 7.97
N ASP A 30 -13.65 16.79 8.52
CA ASP A 30 -13.86 16.27 9.87
C ASP A 30 -13.49 14.79 10.00
N PHE A 31 -13.54 14.00 8.92
CA PHE A 31 -13.07 12.62 8.94
C PHE A 31 -11.54 12.51 9.19
N VAL A 32 -10.76 13.52 8.78
CA VAL A 32 -9.32 13.60 9.07
C VAL A 32 -9.11 13.89 10.54
N GLU A 33 -9.86 14.84 11.11
CA GLU A 33 -9.81 15.12 12.56
C GLU A 33 -10.20 13.86 13.37
N TYR A 34 -11.24 13.13 12.95
CA TYR A 34 -11.61 11.86 13.57
C TYR A 34 -10.47 10.82 13.51
N LEU A 35 -9.85 10.64 12.35
CA LEU A 35 -8.70 9.72 12.21
C LEU A 35 -7.56 10.09 13.15
N LEU A 36 -7.24 11.39 13.25
CA LEU A 36 -6.17 11.87 14.15
C LEU A 36 -6.53 11.67 15.62
N GLN A 37 -7.80 11.91 16.02
CA GLN A 37 -8.29 11.62 17.38
C GLN A 37 -8.19 10.14 17.74
N GLU A 38 -8.52 9.26 16.80
CA GLU A 38 -8.35 7.82 17.01
C GLU A 38 -6.87 7.45 17.18
N MET A 39 -5.98 8.05 16.37
CA MET A 39 -4.56 7.77 16.44
C MET A 39 -3.90 8.29 17.73
N GLU A 40 -4.32 9.44 18.27
CA GLU A 40 -3.82 9.97 19.56
C GLU A 40 -3.99 9.00 20.74
N LYS A 41 -4.94 8.06 20.64
CA LYS A 41 -5.12 7.02 21.67
C LYS A 41 -3.99 5.99 21.66
N CYS A 42 -3.24 5.88 20.56
CA CYS A 42 -2.26 4.82 20.34
C CYS A 42 -0.84 5.31 20.06
N VAL A 43 -0.63 6.61 19.82
CA VAL A 43 0.70 7.18 19.55
C VAL A 43 1.07 8.22 20.58
N ASP A 44 2.34 8.23 21.02
CA ASP A 44 2.87 9.20 21.99
C ASP A 44 3.30 10.51 21.31
N LYS A 45 3.62 10.43 20.02
CA LYS A 45 4.04 11.60 19.24
C LYS A 45 3.50 11.48 17.81
N LEU A 46 2.99 12.59 17.29
CA LEU A 46 2.48 12.66 15.92
C LEU A 46 3.28 13.69 15.13
N TYR A 47 3.77 13.28 13.96
CA TYR A 47 4.31 14.15 12.91
C TYR A 47 3.31 14.23 11.78
N ILE A 48 3.12 15.43 11.22
CA ILE A 48 2.18 15.63 10.12
C ILE A 48 2.95 16.21 8.92
N ILE A 49 2.92 15.48 7.83
CA ILE A 49 3.42 15.93 6.53
C ILE A 49 2.23 16.45 5.73
N VAL A 50 2.27 17.71 5.35
CA VAL A 50 1.29 18.34 4.46
C VAL A 50 1.88 18.36 3.06
N ASN A 51 1.32 17.57 2.19
CA ASN A 51 1.79 17.38 0.82
C ASN A 51 1.05 18.34 -0.13
N GLY A 52 1.38 19.63 -0.09
CA GLY A 52 0.73 20.72 -0.80
C GLY A 52 0.53 21.96 0.08
N GLU A 53 -0.42 22.78 -0.27
CA GLU A 53 -0.81 23.95 0.50
C GLU A 53 -1.80 23.59 1.62
N LEU A 54 -1.93 24.48 2.62
CA LEU A 54 -2.84 24.33 3.74
C LEU A 54 -3.55 25.66 4.00
N CYS A 55 -4.87 25.68 3.95
CA CYS A 55 -5.64 26.86 4.31
C CYS A 55 -5.56 27.14 5.82
N ASP A 56 -5.88 28.36 6.24
CA ASP A 56 -5.77 28.77 7.66
C ASP A 56 -6.64 27.90 8.58
N SER A 57 -7.85 27.55 8.17
CA SER A 57 -8.72 26.67 8.95
C SER A 57 -8.15 25.25 9.04
N GLY A 58 -7.59 24.72 7.94
CA GLY A 58 -6.92 23.42 7.92
C GLY A 58 -5.69 23.40 8.82
N ARG A 59 -4.88 24.47 8.79
CA ARG A 59 -3.73 24.62 9.70
C ARG A 59 -4.15 24.61 11.17
N ASN A 60 -5.22 25.35 11.50
CA ASN A 60 -5.75 25.41 12.87
C ASN A 60 -6.27 24.04 13.35
N LYS A 61 -6.88 23.26 12.45
CA LYS A 61 -7.32 21.88 12.74
C LYS A 61 -6.13 20.97 13.02
N LEU A 62 -5.14 20.91 12.13
CA LEU A 62 -3.98 20.02 12.29
C LEU A 62 -3.10 20.40 13.51
N ASN A 63 -2.97 21.68 13.82
CA ASN A 63 -2.22 22.16 14.99
C ASN A 63 -2.81 21.71 16.34
N LYS A 64 -4.06 21.22 16.39
CA LYS A 64 -4.63 20.61 17.60
C LYS A 64 -3.94 19.31 17.96
N TYR A 65 -3.50 18.55 16.93
CA TYR A 65 -2.96 17.20 17.06
C TYR A 65 -1.43 17.17 17.03
N SER A 66 -0.81 18.10 16.33
CA SER A 66 0.64 18.20 16.29
C SER A 66 1.13 19.60 15.97
N HIS A 67 2.17 20.06 16.69
CA HIS A 67 2.93 21.24 16.29
C HIS A 67 4.08 20.92 15.33
N ASN A 68 4.31 19.65 15.02
CA ASN A 68 5.33 19.16 14.09
C ASN A 68 4.72 19.02 12.69
N LEU A 69 4.37 20.16 12.06
CA LEU A 69 3.85 20.22 10.70
C LEU A 69 4.98 20.42 9.70
N TYR A 70 5.16 19.49 8.78
CA TYR A 70 6.08 19.59 7.66
C TYR A 70 5.34 19.82 6.35
N ILE A 71 5.40 21.05 5.83
CA ILE A 71 4.68 21.45 4.61
C ILE A 71 5.64 21.42 3.43
N ARG A 72 5.28 20.70 2.37
CA ARG A 72 6.08 20.51 1.17
C ARG A 72 5.23 20.53 -0.10
N ASN A 73 5.87 20.74 -1.26
CA ASN A 73 5.19 20.58 -2.54
C ASN A 73 4.75 19.13 -2.75
N ASN A 74 3.56 18.92 -3.35
CA ASN A 74 3.05 17.59 -3.67
C ASN A 74 3.78 16.99 -4.89
N VAL A 75 5.00 16.50 -4.68
CA VAL A 75 5.78 15.76 -5.67
C VAL A 75 6.08 14.35 -5.14
N GLY A 76 5.94 13.32 -5.99
CA GLY A 76 6.15 11.93 -5.59
C GLY A 76 5.09 11.35 -4.64
N PHE A 77 3.94 12.03 -4.48
CA PHE A 77 2.81 11.59 -3.66
C PHE A 77 3.21 11.29 -2.21
N ASP A 78 2.57 10.29 -1.57
CA ASP A 78 2.87 9.86 -0.20
C ASP A 78 4.25 9.20 -0.07
N GLY A 79 4.68 8.39 -1.03
CA GLY A 79 6.03 7.81 -1.05
C GLY A 79 7.12 8.87 -1.09
N GLY A 80 6.95 9.92 -1.93
CA GLY A 80 7.85 11.07 -1.96
C GLY A 80 7.79 11.90 -0.67
N ALA A 81 6.60 12.01 -0.06
CA ALA A 81 6.44 12.72 1.20
C ALA A 81 7.18 12.03 2.36
N TYR A 82 7.04 10.72 2.50
CA TYR A 82 7.77 9.97 3.51
C TYR A 82 9.29 10.00 3.25
N ALA A 83 9.73 9.83 2.00
CA ALA A 83 11.15 9.91 1.67
C ALA A 83 11.74 11.27 2.07
N ASP A 84 11.07 12.36 1.73
CA ASP A 84 11.50 13.71 2.07
C ASP A 84 11.53 13.94 3.60
N PHE A 85 10.53 13.45 4.31
CA PHE A 85 10.48 13.52 5.77
C PHE A 85 11.65 12.81 6.43
N PHE A 86 11.95 11.57 6.02
CA PHE A 86 13.05 10.78 6.59
C PHE A 86 14.43 11.34 6.25
N VAL A 87 14.59 11.94 5.07
CA VAL A 87 15.90 12.45 4.61
C VAL A 87 16.18 13.87 5.12
N ASN A 88 15.18 14.75 5.14
CA ASN A 88 15.39 16.17 5.30
C ASN A 88 14.78 16.78 6.57
N TYR A 89 13.86 16.10 7.23
CA TYR A 89 13.10 16.71 8.31
C TYR A 89 13.38 16.13 9.70
N ILE A 90 13.45 14.82 9.83
CA ILE A 90 13.58 14.18 11.12
C ILE A 90 15.00 13.68 11.40
N ASP A 91 15.43 13.80 12.66
CA ASP A 91 16.68 13.20 13.09
C ASP A 91 16.55 11.67 13.17
N ILE A 92 17.53 10.98 12.60
CA ILE A 92 17.57 9.51 12.58
C ILE A 92 17.67 8.93 14.00
N GLU A 93 18.32 9.61 14.93
CA GLU A 93 18.43 9.19 16.34
C GLU A 93 17.06 9.30 17.02
N GLU A 94 16.29 10.34 16.69
CA GLU A 94 14.92 10.48 17.19
C GLU A 94 14.04 9.34 16.69
N ILE A 95 14.09 9.02 15.38
CA ILE A 95 13.35 7.88 14.80
C ILE A 95 13.72 6.57 15.50
N SER A 96 15.01 6.32 15.70
CA SER A 96 15.51 5.07 16.30
C SER A 96 15.19 4.92 17.79
N SER A 97 14.72 5.99 18.44
CA SER A 97 14.36 5.97 19.86
C SER A 97 12.97 5.37 20.14
N TRP A 98 12.13 5.21 19.12
CA TRP A 98 10.78 4.65 19.22
C TRP A 98 10.79 3.13 19.18
N ASP A 99 9.81 2.51 19.82
CA ASP A 99 9.62 1.06 19.75
C ASP A 99 8.77 0.67 18.53
N GLU A 100 7.81 1.52 18.13
CA GLU A 100 7.03 1.34 16.92
C GLU A 100 6.88 2.67 16.15
N LEU A 101 6.88 2.59 14.82
CA LEU A 101 6.53 3.69 13.92
C LEU A 101 5.28 3.33 13.13
N VAL A 102 4.34 4.26 13.06
CA VAL A 102 3.13 4.14 12.25
C VAL A 102 3.18 5.18 11.14
N ILE A 103 3.18 4.73 9.88
CA ILE A 103 2.97 5.64 8.75
C ILE A 103 1.56 5.45 8.22
N PHE A 104 0.84 6.54 8.00
CA PHE A 104 -0.54 6.49 7.51
C PHE A 104 -0.92 7.77 6.76
N ASN A 105 -1.98 7.69 5.95
CA ASN A 105 -2.40 8.81 5.13
C ASN A 105 -3.93 8.99 5.16
N ASP A 106 -4.43 10.06 4.53
CA ASP A 106 -5.84 10.45 4.51
C ASP A 106 -6.65 9.84 3.35
N THR A 107 -6.18 8.79 2.70
CA THR A 107 -6.83 8.24 1.50
C THR A 107 -8.03 7.32 1.78
N PHE A 108 -8.47 7.23 3.03
CA PHE A 108 -9.59 6.38 3.48
C PHE A 108 -10.43 7.04 4.57
N PHE A 109 -11.66 6.58 4.74
CA PHE A 109 -12.53 6.88 5.87
C PHE A 109 -12.43 5.75 6.88
N GLY A 110 -12.39 6.10 8.16
CA GLY A 110 -12.23 5.18 9.28
C GLY A 110 -11.10 5.62 10.22
N PRO A 111 -10.69 4.72 11.12
CA PRO A 111 -11.20 3.36 11.28
C PRO A 111 -12.66 3.33 11.78
N ILE A 112 -13.48 2.42 11.23
CA ILE A 112 -14.89 2.26 11.65
C ILE A 112 -15.06 1.45 12.94
N ILE A 113 -13.96 0.97 13.50
CA ILE A 113 -13.83 0.37 14.83
C ILE A 113 -12.70 1.09 15.56
N SER A 114 -12.66 1.03 16.89
CA SER A 114 -11.58 1.66 17.66
C SER A 114 -10.21 1.21 17.17
N VAL A 115 -9.30 2.17 16.96
CA VAL A 115 -7.90 1.89 16.59
C VAL A 115 -7.20 1.08 17.69
N GLU A 116 -7.56 1.26 18.96
CA GLU A 116 -7.01 0.48 20.09
C GLU A 116 -7.28 -1.01 19.89
N ASN A 117 -8.49 -1.40 19.46
CA ASN A 117 -8.85 -2.79 19.15
C ASN A 117 -8.00 -3.37 18.00
N ILE A 118 -7.64 -2.53 17.02
CA ILE A 118 -6.77 -2.94 15.91
C ILE A 118 -5.37 -3.24 16.42
N PHE A 119 -4.79 -2.32 17.23
CA PHE A 119 -3.47 -2.53 17.82
C PHE A 119 -3.45 -3.70 18.81
N GLU A 120 -4.48 -3.85 19.65
CA GLU A 120 -4.61 -4.98 20.57
C GLU A 120 -4.62 -6.31 19.81
N LYS A 121 -5.43 -6.43 18.76
CA LYS A 121 -5.48 -7.64 17.94
C LYS A 121 -4.12 -7.92 17.27
N MET A 122 -3.45 -6.89 16.77
CA MET A 122 -2.16 -7.06 16.09
C MET A 122 -0.99 -7.27 17.07
N SER A 123 -1.10 -6.87 18.33
CA SER A 123 -0.09 -7.18 19.35
C SER A 123 0.05 -8.67 19.63
N LEU A 124 -0.98 -9.46 19.35
CA LEU A 124 -0.96 -10.92 19.47
C LEU A 124 -0.22 -11.63 18.32
N ASN A 125 0.15 -10.93 17.27
CA ASN A 125 0.90 -11.47 16.15
C ASN A 125 2.39 -11.08 16.29
N ASP A 126 3.24 -12.08 16.36
CA ASP A 126 4.69 -11.92 16.44
C ASP A 126 5.26 -11.70 15.02
N VAL A 127 5.20 -10.45 14.57
CA VAL A 127 5.67 -10.00 13.25
C VAL A 127 6.41 -8.67 13.38
N ASP A 128 7.36 -8.43 12.49
CA ASP A 128 8.21 -7.23 12.52
C ASP A 128 7.51 -5.99 11.94
N PHE A 129 6.59 -6.19 10.99
CA PHE A 129 5.74 -5.11 10.47
C PHE A 129 4.37 -5.62 10.04
N TRP A 130 3.40 -4.71 9.98
CA TRP A 130 2.05 -5.06 9.56
C TRP A 130 1.30 -3.85 8.99
N GLY A 131 0.19 -4.12 8.32
CA GLY A 131 -0.75 -3.11 7.85
C GLY A 131 -2.19 -3.59 7.92
N MET A 132 -3.11 -2.78 7.42
CA MET A 132 -4.54 -3.12 7.45
C MET A 132 -4.85 -4.31 6.55
N ARG A 133 -4.22 -4.37 5.37
CA ARG A 133 -4.51 -5.37 4.35
C ARG A 133 -3.25 -5.77 3.59
N TYR A 134 -3.06 -7.07 3.46
CA TYR A 134 -2.05 -7.69 2.60
C TYR A 134 -2.71 -8.19 1.33
N VAL A 135 -2.13 -7.89 0.18
CA VAL A 135 -2.61 -8.36 -1.13
C VAL A 135 -1.76 -9.52 -1.58
N ASP A 136 -2.36 -10.71 -1.62
CA ASP A 136 -1.73 -11.94 -2.08
C ASP A 136 -2.18 -12.27 -3.51
N ARG A 137 -1.20 -12.35 -4.41
CA ARG A 137 -1.40 -12.71 -5.82
C ARG A 137 -0.45 -13.84 -6.26
N ASN A 138 0.08 -14.62 -5.31
CA ASN A 138 1.15 -15.59 -5.43
C ASN A 138 2.53 -14.96 -5.64
N VAL A 139 2.63 -13.92 -6.45
CA VAL A 139 3.79 -13.03 -6.62
C VAL A 139 3.31 -11.60 -6.77
N CYS A 140 4.17 -10.63 -6.70
CA CYS A 140 3.83 -9.22 -6.64
C CYS A 140 2.89 -8.92 -5.46
N ASN A 141 3.22 -9.50 -4.32
CA ASN A 141 2.51 -9.37 -3.05
C ASN A 141 2.93 -8.07 -2.35
N TYR A 142 2.05 -7.49 -1.53
CA TYR A 142 2.39 -6.30 -0.77
C TYR A 142 1.38 -6.03 0.34
N ILE A 143 1.78 -5.22 1.30
CA ILE A 143 0.85 -4.60 2.25
C ILE A 143 0.50 -3.21 1.72
N GLU A 144 -0.79 -2.88 1.67
CA GLU A 144 -1.25 -1.57 1.22
C GLU A 144 -0.72 -0.45 2.13
N SER A 145 -0.15 0.59 1.53
CA SER A 145 0.67 1.62 2.20
C SER A 145 -0.11 2.68 2.97
N TYR A 146 -1.43 2.67 2.90
CA TYR A 146 -2.22 3.72 3.59
C TYR A 146 -2.20 3.63 5.11
N PHE A 147 -1.76 2.48 5.68
CA PHE A 147 -1.55 2.29 7.11
C PHE A 147 -0.56 1.15 7.34
N LEU A 148 0.63 1.47 7.82
CA LEU A 148 1.71 0.53 8.09
C LEU A 148 2.31 0.77 9.47
N VAL A 149 2.59 -0.30 10.20
CA VAL A 149 3.23 -0.27 11.51
C VAL A 149 4.53 -1.08 11.46
N PHE A 150 5.61 -0.48 11.89
CA PHE A 150 6.94 -1.07 11.93
C PHE A 150 7.39 -1.19 13.38
N ARG A 151 7.90 -2.35 13.76
CA ARG A 151 8.27 -2.65 15.14
C ARG A 151 9.76 -2.49 15.38
N SER A 152 10.12 -2.65 16.64
CA SER A 152 11.40 -2.34 17.24
C SER A 152 12.63 -2.65 16.40
N ASP A 153 12.72 -3.85 15.83
CA ASP A 153 13.93 -4.25 15.08
C ASP A 153 14.09 -3.46 13.78
N ILE A 154 13.01 -3.24 13.04
CA ILE A 154 13.02 -2.38 11.84
C ILE A 154 13.37 -0.94 12.19
N VAL A 155 12.77 -0.42 13.29
CA VAL A 155 12.94 0.97 13.73
C VAL A 155 14.38 1.19 14.24
N LYS A 156 14.87 0.35 15.13
CA LYS A 156 16.20 0.45 15.73
C LYS A 156 17.33 0.18 14.74
N ASN A 157 17.11 -0.69 13.78
CA ASN A 157 18.03 -0.94 12.67
C ASN A 157 17.97 0.12 11.57
N ARG A 158 17.09 1.15 11.72
CA ARG A 158 16.96 2.28 10.80
C ARG A 158 16.58 1.89 9.38
N GLU A 159 15.86 0.77 9.22
CA GLU A 159 15.59 0.20 7.90
C GLU A 159 14.74 1.14 7.01
N LEU A 160 13.76 1.82 7.59
CA LEU A 160 12.97 2.81 6.84
C LEU A 160 13.83 3.98 6.34
N TYR A 161 14.73 4.49 7.20
CA TYR A 161 15.64 5.55 6.81
C TYR A 161 16.51 5.13 5.63
N TYR A 162 17.16 3.97 5.70
CA TYR A 162 17.99 3.49 4.59
C TYR A 162 17.19 3.28 3.33
N TYR A 163 15.99 2.68 3.43
CA TYR A 163 15.12 2.51 2.28
C TYR A 163 14.79 3.85 1.61
N PHE A 164 14.39 4.85 2.38
CA PHE A 164 13.99 6.15 1.83
C PHE A 164 15.20 6.96 1.31
N VAL A 165 16.35 6.89 1.96
CA VAL A 165 17.58 7.51 1.47
C VAL A 165 17.99 6.94 0.11
N ASP A 166 18.05 5.61 0.01
CA ASP A 166 18.48 4.92 -1.22
C ASP A 166 17.53 5.19 -2.41
N ASN A 167 16.25 5.43 -2.12
CA ASN A 167 15.24 5.65 -3.15
C ASN A 167 14.74 7.11 -3.21
N TYR A 168 15.35 8.05 -2.51
CA TYR A 168 14.89 9.43 -2.33
C TYR A 168 14.62 10.15 -3.66
N ILE A 169 15.65 10.21 -4.53
CA ILE A 169 15.54 10.91 -5.82
C ILE A 169 14.44 10.32 -6.67
N TYR A 170 14.31 9.00 -6.66
CA TYR A 170 13.27 8.32 -7.43
C TYR A 170 11.88 8.63 -6.87
N LEU A 171 11.64 8.43 -5.58
CA LEU A 171 10.34 8.63 -4.94
C LEU A 171 9.86 10.08 -5.03
N CYS A 172 10.75 11.06 -4.89
CA CYS A 172 10.40 12.48 -5.01
C CYS A 172 10.04 12.91 -6.45
N ASN A 173 10.38 12.11 -7.47
CA ASN A 173 10.05 12.40 -8.87
C ASN A 173 9.07 11.41 -9.48
N ALA A 174 8.61 10.43 -8.71
CA ALA A 174 7.75 9.35 -9.17
C ALA A 174 6.34 9.86 -9.56
N THR A 175 5.81 9.30 -10.64
CA THR A 175 4.38 9.39 -10.97
C THR A 175 3.56 8.55 -9.99
N TYR A 176 2.23 8.71 -9.98
CA TYR A 176 1.36 7.93 -9.10
C TYR A 176 1.58 6.40 -9.21
N ARG A 177 1.68 5.86 -10.44
CA ARG A 177 1.90 4.42 -10.65
C ARG A 177 3.29 3.96 -10.20
N GLU A 178 4.29 4.79 -10.43
CA GLU A 178 5.66 4.52 -9.99
C GLU A 178 5.78 4.56 -8.48
N THR A 179 5.08 5.48 -7.80
CA THR A 179 5.02 5.51 -6.34
C THR A 179 4.38 4.23 -5.79
N CYS A 180 3.26 3.76 -6.34
CA CYS A 180 2.66 2.49 -5.93
C CYS A 180 3.64 1.31 -6.05
N SER A 181 4.41 1.26 -7.14
CA SER A 181 5.40 0.19 -7.32
C SER A 181 6.60 0.35 -6.39
N ALA A 182 7.18 1.56 -6.33
CA ALA A 182 8.38 1.82 -5.57
C ALA A 182 8.12 1.86 -4.06
N PHE A 183 7.05 2.49 -3.60
CA PHE A 183 6.79 2.62 -2.17
C PHE A 183 6.12 1.37 -1.61
N GLU A 184 4.97 0.94 -2.13
CA GLU A 184 4.27 -0.21 -1.55
C GLU A 184 5.05 -1.51 -1.73
N ARG A 185 5.35 -1.88 -2.99
CA ARG A 185 6.01 -3.16 -3.28
C ARG A 185 7.51 -3.12 -3.01
N GLY A 186 8.14 -1.98 -3.31
CA GLY A 186 9.57 -1.82 -3.08
C GLY A 186 9.94 -1.89 -1.60
N LEU A 187 9.20 -1.20 -0.72
CA LEU A 187 9.42 -1.27 0.73
C LEU A 187 9.12 -2.67 1.27
N PHE A 188 8.02 -3.28 0.83
CA PHE A 188 7.68 -4.66 1.20
C PHE A 188 8.78 -5.64 0.79
N GLY A 189 9.22 -5.61 -0.47
CA GLY A 189 10.30 -6.47 -0.97
C GLY A 189 11.65 -6.20 -0.29
N TYR A 190 11.96 -4.96 0.05
CA TYR A 190 13.16 -4.61 0.80
C TYR A 190 13.17 -5.27 2.19
N LEU A 191 12.09 -5.10 2.96
CA LEU A 191 12.02 -5.66 4.30
C LEU A 191 12.00 -7.19 4.30
N THR A 192 11.22 -7.81 3.42
CA THR A 192 11.16 -9.28 3.30
C THR A 192 12.48 -9.87 2.81
N SER A 193 13.22 -9.18 1.93
CA SER A 193 14.56 -9.64 1.50
C SER A 193 15.58 -9.69 2.63
N LYS A 194 15.39 -8.89 3.67
CA LYS A 194 16.19 -8.88 4.89
C LYS A 194 15.72 -9.88 5.95
N GLY A 195 14.65 -10.61 5.66
CA GLY A 195 14.10 -11.64 6.54
C GLY A 195 13.08 -11.13 7.57
N TYR A 196 12.67 -9.86 7.50
CA TYR A 196 11.61 -9.36 8.38
C TYR A 196 10.27 -10.00 8.08
N SER A 197 9.60 -10.45 9.15
CA SER A 197 8.28 -11.07 9.09
C SER A 197 7.17 -10.02 9.02
N PHE A 198 6.06 -10.37 8.38
CA PHE A 198 4.94 -9.44 8.19
C PHE A 198 3.58 -10.05 8.52
N GLY A 199 2.61 -9.18 8.76
CA GLY A 199 1.22 -9.54 8.99
C GLY A 199 0.23 -8.52 8.47
N SER A 200 -1.05 -8.84 8.56
CA SER A 200 -2.12 -7.89 8.27
C SER A 200 -3.31 -8.08 9.21
N PHE A 201 -4.01 -6.96 9.46
CA PHE A 201 -5.22 -6.99 10.29
C PHE A 201 -6.31 -7.84 9.65
N VAL A 202 -6.53 -7.68 8.34
CA VAL A 202 -7.45 -8.48 7.54
C VAL A 202 -6.71 -9.69 6.98
N LYS A 203 -7.22 -10.89 7.22
CA LYS A 203 -6.62 -12.15 6.78
C LYS A 203 -7.10 -12.60 5.40
N ASP A 204 -8.40 -12.41 5.10
CA ASP A 204 -8.95 -12.69 3.75
C ASP A 204 -8.99 -11.38 2.95
N ASN A 205 -8.17 -11.27 1.93
CA ASN A 205 -7.87 -10.03 1.21
C ASN A 205 -7.84 -10.22 -0.31
N ARG A 206 -8.54 -11.22 -0.80
CA ARG A 206 -8.56 -11.61 -2.22
C ARG A 206 -9.45 -10.73 -3.10
N TYR A 207 -10.18 -9.77 -2.53
CA TYR A 207 -11.12 -8.93 -3.27
C TYR A 207 -10.55 -7.53 -3.49
N ASP A 208 -10.84 -6.92 -4.63
CA ASP A 208 -10.37 -5.56 -4.94
C ASP A 208 -10.96 -4.54 -3.98
N ILE A 209 -10.12 -3.67 -3.40
CA ILE A 209 -10.54 -2.72 -2.37
C ILE A 209 -11.39 -1.58 -2.94
N PHE A 210 -11.31 -1.33 -4.25
CA PHE A 210 -12.04 -0.25 -4.89
C PHE A 210 -13.35 -0.72 -5.53
N PHE A 211 -13.36 -1.94 -6.09
CA PHE A 211 -14.54 -2.50 -6.75
C PHE A 211 -15.41 -3.34 -5.82
N GLU A 212 -14.83 -3.88 -4.74
CA GLU A 212 -15.49 -4.75 -3.77
C GLU A 212 -15.32 -4.23 -2.31
N PRO A 213 -15.56 -2.91 -2.03
CA PRO A 213 -15.39 -2.37 -0.68
C PRO A 213 -16.37 -2.99 0.32
N ASP A 214 -17.59 -3.35 -0.12
CA ASP A 214 -18.61 -4.04 0.67
C ASP A 214 -18.15 -5.43 1.11
N VAL A 215 -17.57 -6.22 0.22
CA VAL A 215 -17.04 -7.54 0.52
C VAL A 215 -15.85 -7.43 1.48
N ASN A 216 -14.93 -6.49 1.22
CA ASN A 216 -13.80 -6.23 2.11
C ASN A 216 -14.25 -5.83 3.52
N MET A 217 -15.30 -5.00 3.64
CA MET A 217 -15.82 -4.55 4.92
C MET A 217 -16.65 -5.64 5.62
N VAL A 218 -17.69 -6.14 4.96
CA VAL A 218 -18.71 -7.01 5.60
C VAL A 218 -18.19 -8.43 5.81
N LYS A 219 -17.46 -8.98 4.81
CA LYS A 219 -16.97 -10.36 4.86
C LYS A 219 -15.57 -10.46 5.45
N CYS A 220 -14.66 -9.58 5.01
CA CYS A 220 -13.26 -9.67 5.41
C CYS A 220 -12.95 -8.87 6.68
N GLY A 221 -13.84 -7.97 7.10
CA GLY A 221 -13.69 -7.18 8.32
C GLY A 221 -12.70 -6.02 8.19
N LEU A 222 -12.52 -5.49 6.96
CA LEU A 222 -11.68 -4.32 6.74
C LEU A 222 -12.35 -3.07 7.34
N PRO A 223 -11.70 -2.38 8.30
CA PRO A 223 -12.35 -1.31 9.06
C PRO A 223 -12.24 0.06 8.38
N ILE A 224 -12.19 0.11 7.05
CA ILE A 224 -12.05 1.37 6.29
C ILE A 224 -12.79 1.33 4.95
N ILE A 225 -13.10 2.50 4.40
CA ILE A 225 -13.49 2.68 3.00
C ILE A 225 -12.49 3.63 2.33
N LYS A 226 -11.98 3.26 1.16
CA LYS A 226 -11.09 4.14 0.39
C LYS A 226 -11.86 5.32 -0.19
N LYS A 227 -11.35 6.56 -0.05
CA LYS A 227 -11.99 7.78 -0.59
C LYS A 227 -12.35 7.67 -2.08
N LYS A 228 -11.51 6.99 -2.86
CA LYS A 228 -11.75 6.79 -4.30
C LYS A 228 -13.04 6.02 -4.59
N CYS A 229 -13.52 5.17 -3.68
CA CYS A 229 -14.79 4.44 -3.85
C CYS A 229 -15.99 5.37 -3.97
N LEU A 230 -15.92 6.60 -3.44
CA LEU A 230 -17.00 7.58 -3.56
C LEU A 230 -17.18 8.14 -4.97
N ASN A 231 -16.25 7.87 -5.89
CA ASN A 231 -16.44 8.23 -7.30
C ASN A 231 -17.42 7.25 -7.96
N THR A 232 -18.73 7.52 -7.81
CA THR A 232 -19.82 6.66 -8.32
C THR A 232 -19.92 6.64 -9.86
N ASP A 233 -19.22 7.52 -10.53
CA ASP A 233 -19.10 7.47 -12.01
C ASP A 233 -18.17 6.32 -12.45
N LYS A 234 -17.27 5.90 -11.56
CA LYS A 234 -16.31 4.81 -11.78
C LYS A 234 -16.67 3.52 -11.06
N TYR A 235 -17.29 3.61 -9.89
CA TYR A 235 -17.59 2.48 -9.01
C TYR A 235 -19.10 2.38 -8.75
N SER A 236 -19.60 1.16 -8.54
CA SER A 236 -21.04 0.95 -8.35
C SER A 236 -21.55 1.65 -7.07
N LYS A 237 -22.64 2.44 -7.21
CA LYS A 237 -23.29 3.11 -6.08
C LYS A 237 -23.89 2.09 -5.11
N SER A 238 -24.52 1.03 -5.60
CA SER A 238 -25.16 0.00 -4.75
C SER A 238 -24.17 -0.71 -3.82
N VAL A 239 -22.90 -0.82 -4.22
CA VAL A 239 -21.83 -1.37 -3.38
C VAL A 239 -21.53 -0.46 -2.19
N LEU A 240 -21.56 0.88 -2.41
CA LEU A 240 -21.37 1.85 -1.33
C LEU A 240 -22.56 1.89 -0.38
N ASP A 241 -23.78 1.74 -0.89
CA ASP A 241 -24.98 1.72 -0.03
C ASP A 241 -24.93 0.55 0.97
N ILE A 242 -24.39 -0.61 0.56
CA ILE A 242 -24.13 -1.75 1.47
C ILE A 242 -23.12 -1.34 2.56
N CYS A 243 -22.01 -0.69 2.18
CA CYS A 243 -21.01 -0.20 3.14
C CYS A 243 -21.63 0.78 4.13
N PHE A 244 -22.42 1.74 3.65
CA PHE A 244 -23.04 2.77 4.49
C PHE A 244 -24.08 2.17 5.45
N GLN A 245 -24.91 1.26 4.99
CA GLN A 245 -25.84 0.52 5.86
C GLN A 245 -25.11 -0.29 6.92
N TYR A 246 -24.01 -0.96 6.56
CA TYR A 246 -23.19 -1.68 7.52
C TYR A 246 -22.64 -0.73 8.60
N ILE A 247 -22.08 0.41 8.21
CA ILE A 247 -21.57 1.42 9.14
C ILE A 247 -22.68 1.87 10.10
N ILE A 248 -23.82 2.29 9.57
CA ILE A 248 -24.95 2.81 10.35
C ILE A 248 -25.50 1.77 11.32
N THR A 249 -25.56 0.50 10.91
CA THR A 249 -26.26 -0.53 11.69
C THR A 249 -25.35 -1.38 12.58
N LYS A 250 -24.06 -1.40 12.34
CA LYS A 250 -23.09 -2.33 12.95
C LYS A 250 -21.92 -1.66 13.65
N THR A 251 -21.77 -0.34 13.53
CA THR A 251 -20.64 0.39 14.11
C THR A 251 -21.09 1.70 14.75
N ASP A 252 -20.23 2.30 15.56
CA ASP A 252 -20.44 3.63 16.18
C ASP A 252 -19.81 4.77 15.35
N TYR A 253 -19.31 4.47 14.16
CA TYR A 253 -18.70 5.48 13.28
C TYR A 253 -19.76 6.45 12.76
N ASP A 254 -19.52 7.76 12.89
CA ASP A 254 -20.43 8.78 12.38
C ASP A 254 -20.38 8.83 10.84
N ILE A 255 -21.39 8.30 10.20
CA ILE A 255 -21.52 8.28 8.74
C ILE A 255 -21.52 9.69 8.11
N ASN A 256 -21.91 10.72 8.87
CA ASN A 256 -21.90 12.10 8.38
C ASN A 256 -20.48 12.58 8.03
N LEU A 257 -19.43 12.00 8.62
CA LEU A 257 -18.06 12.28 8.22
C LEU A 257 -17.80 11.94 6.74
N ILE A 258 -18.44 10.87 6.23
CA ILE A 258 -18.36 10.49 4.82
C ILE A 258 -19.30 11.36 3.98
N TYR A 259 -20.52 11.60 4.44
CA TYR A 259 -21.52 12.36 3.69
C TYR A 259 -21.11 13.82 3.49
N ASN A 260 -20.56 14.48 4.50
CA ASN A 260 -20.07 15.86 4.41
C ASN A 260 -18.93 15.99 3.39
N PHE A 261 -18.00 15.04 3.41
CA PHE A 261 -16.93 14.99 2.40
C PHE A 261 -17.50 14.75 0.99
N TYR A 262 -18.45 13.80 0.85
CA TYR A 262 -19.06 13.48 -0.43
C TYR A 262 -19.81 14.66 -1.03
N GLU A 263 -20.59 15.37 -0.22
CA GLU A 263 -21.31 16.58 -0.66
C GLU A 263 -20.33 17.69 -1.07
N ARG A 264 -19.26 17.92 -0.29
CA ARG A 264 -18.26 18.94 -0.59
C ARG A 264 -17.46 18.66 -1.88
N VAL A 265 -17.02 17.43 -2.08
CA VAL A 265 -16.09 17.08 -3.17
C VAL A 265 -16.83 16.77 -4.47
N TYR A 266 -17.97 16.10 -4.38
CA TYR A 266 -18.72 15.65 -5.55
C TYR A 266 -19.99 16.46 -5.83
N GLU A 267 -20.33 17.43 -4.97
CA GLU A 267 -21.56 18.25 -5.06
C GLU A 267 -22.84 17.39 -5.15
N LYS A 268 -22.80 16.20 -4.59
CA LYS A 268 -23.87 15.19 -4.60
C LYS A 268 -24.29 14.88 -3.17
N LYS A 269 -25.61 14.81 -2.93
CA LYS A 269 -26.13 14.29 -1.65
C LYS A 269 -26.12 12.77 -1.69
N SER A 270 -25.68 12.16 -0.60
CA SER A 270 -25.82 10.71 -0.43
C SER A 270 -27.27 10.42 -0.05
N ILE A 271 -27.95 9.68 -0.91
CA ILE A 271 -29.28 9.11 -0.61
C ILE A 271 -29.05 7.62 -0.43
N LEU A 272 -29.21 7.16 0.82
CA LEU A 272 -29.11 5.73 1.13
C LEU A 272 -30.32 5.00 0.56
N GLU A 273 -30.09 3.97 -0.25
CA GLU A 273 -31.11 3.06 -0.69
C GLU A 273 -31.29 1.93 0.34
N GLU A 274 -32.52 1.56 0.66
CA GLU A 274 -32.79 0.39 1.50
C GLU A 274 -32.36 -0.88 0.74
N ILE A 275 -31.46 -1.64 1.36
CA ILE A 275 -30.96 -2.90 0.84
C ILE A 275 -31.23 -3.97 1.90
N ASP A 276 -31.89 -5.04 1.53
CA ASP A 276 -32.17 -6.12 2.46
C ASP A 276 -30.98 -7.08 2.64
N ASN A 277 -31.03 -7.88 3.71
CA ASN A 277 -29.96 -8.80 4.05
C ASN A 277 -29.78 -9.94 3.01
N GLU A 278 -30.81 -10.31 2.27
CA GLU A 278 -30.73 -11.34 1.23
C GLU A 278 -29.96 -10.81 0.03
N MET A 279 -30.22 -9.56 -0.40
CA MET A 279 -29.46 -8.89 -1.44
C MET A 279 -27.98 -8.74 -1.07
N VAL A 280 -27.68 -8.36 0.17
CA VAL A 280 -26.28 -8.26 0.67
C VAL A 280 -25.59 -9.64 0.64
N ALA A 281 -26.26 -10.68 1.11
CA ALA A 281 -25.70 -12.04 1.12
C ALA A 281 -25.43 -12.58 -0.29
N GLU A 282 -26.34 -12.34 -1.22
CA GLU A 282 -26.18 -12.73 -2.62
C GLU A 282 -25.04 -11.97 -3.29
N ARG A 283 -24.96 -10.64 -3.10
CA ARG A 283 -23.88 -9.81 -3.60
C ARG A 283 -22.49 -10.28 -3.13
N ILE A 284 -22.36 -10.55 -1.84
CA ILE A 284 -21.09 -11.03 -1.24
C ILE A 284 -20.72 -12.42 -1.79
N LYS A 285 -21.72 -13.28 -2.04
CA LYS A 285 -21.50 -14.62 -2.59
C LYS A 285 -21.02 -14.57 -4.06
N CYS A 286 -21.53 -13.62 -4.83
CA CYS A 286 -21.19 -13.47 -6.25
C CYS A 286 -19.91 -12.66 -6.50
N ALA A 287 -19.27 -12.11 -5.45
CA ALA A 287 -18.04 -11.35 -5.60
C ALA A 287 -16.88 -12.22 -6.09
N GLU A 288 -16.15 -11.73 -7.09
CA GLU A 288 -15.03 -12.43 -7.69
C GLU A 288 -13.70 -12.01 -7.04
N PRO A 289 -12.85 -12.98 -6.66
CA PRO A 289 -11.51 -12.67 -6.15
C PRO A 289 -10.62 -12.02 -7.22
N ILE A 290 -9.65 -11.24 -6.76
CA ILE A 290 -8.60 -10.68 -7.62
C ILE A 290 -7.86 -11.83 -8.33
N PRO A 291 -7.62 -11.74 -9.63
CA PRO A 291 -6.82 -12.73 -10.35
C PRO A 291 -5.41 -12.84 -9.76
N VAL A 292 -4.97 -14.06 -9.52
CA VAL A 292 -3.62 -14.39 -9.06
C VAL A 292 -2.74 -14.84 -10.23
N TYR A 293 -1.43 -14.73 -10.08
CA TYR A 293 -0.49 -15.28 -11.03
C TYR A 293 -0.40 -16.81 -10.86
N ASP A 294 -0.09 -17.54 -11.92
CA ASP A 294 0.01 -18.99 -11.86
C ASP A 294 1.37 -19.45 -11.28
N VAL A 295 2.41 -18.61 -11.37
CA VAL A 295 3.71 -18.85 -10.73
C VAL A 295 3.63 -18.56 -9.23
N THR A 296 4.23 -19.44 -8.42
CA THR A 296 4.38 -19.23 -6.98
C THR A 296 5.62 -18.40 -6.67
N GLU A 297 5.61 -17.70 -5.54
CA GLU A 297 6.77 -16.94 -5.08
C GLU A 297 8.01 -17.82 -4.91
N GLU A 298 7.85 -19.04 -4.38
CA GLU A 298 8.95 -20.01 -4.26
C GLU A 298 9.60 -20.32 -5.62
N ARG A 299 8.78 -20.52 -6.67
CA ARG A 299 9.27 -20.77 -8.03
C ARG A 299 10.02 -19.58 -8.60
N LEU A 300 9.50 -18.36 -8.38
CA LEU A 300 10.17 -17.13 -8.79
C LEU A 300 11.49 -16.94 -8.04
N LEU A 301 11.52 -17.06 -6.72
CA LEU A 301 12.73 -16.92 -5.92
C LEU A 301 13.77 -18.01 -6.26
N ARG A 302 13.33 -19.23 -6.59
CA ARG A 302 14.22 -20.29 -7.09
C ARG A 302 14.83 -19.91 -8.44
N PHE A 303 14.05 -19.34 -9.35
CA PHE A 303 14.56 -18.85 -10.64
C PHE A 303 15.60 -17.75 -10.42
N LEU A 304 15.35 -16.78 -9.55
CA LEU A 304 16.28 -15.69 -9.24
C LEU A 304 17.57 -16.18 -8.59
N ARG A 305 17.50 -17.17 -7.69
CA ARG A 305 18.71 -17.74 -7.04
C ARG A 305 19.58 -18.57 -7.97
N ASN A 306 18.98 -19.22 -8.96
CA ASN A 306 19.69 -20.12 -9.87
C ASN A 306 20.21 -19.44 -11.13
N ASN A 307 19.84 -18.18 -11.37
CA ASN A 307 20.17 -17.46 -12.59
C ASN A 307 20.73 -16.07 -12.28
N ASN A 308 21.79 -15.71 -12.97
CA ASN A 308 22.34 -14.36 -12.98
C ASN A 308 21.94 -13.66 -14.28
N ASP A 309 22.21 -12.34 -14.37
CA ASP A 309 21.95 -11.56 -15.58
C ASP A 309 20.49 -11.64 -16.01
N ILE A 310 19.61 -11.16 -15.14
CA ILE A 310 18.15 -11.22 -15.32
C ILE A 310 17.67 -10.07 -16.20
N TYR A 311 16.81 -10.38 -17.16
CA TYR A 311 15.97 -9.42 -17.87
C TYR A 311 14.52 -9.57 -17.41
N ILE A 312 13.75 -8.48 -17.46
CA ILE A 312 12.29 -8.50 -17.25
C ILE A 312 11.62 -8.14 -18.57
N TYR A 313 10.84 -9.06 -19.12
CA TYR A 313 10.07 -8.82 -20.35
C TYR A 313 8.80 -8.03 -20.03
N GLY A 314 8.68 -6.85 -20.60
CA GLY A 314 7.66 -5.85 -20.42
C GLY A 314 8.25 -4.52 -19.91
N ALA A 315 7.60 -3.41 -20.27
CA ALA A 315 7.92 -2.08 -19.75
C ALA A 315 6.62 -1.40 -19.27
N GLY A 316 5.78 -2.16 -18.60
CA GLY A 316 4.50 -1.73 -18.06
C GLY A 316 4.39 -1.97 -16.55
N PHE A 317 3.19 -1.76 -16.02
CA PHE A 317 2.93 -1.81 -14.57
C PHE A 317 3.33 -3.14 -13.93
N ILE A 318 3.05 -4.30 -14.57
CA ILE A 318 3.41 -5.62 -14.03
C ILE A 318 4.93 -5.76 -13.92
N ALA A 319 5.66 -5.39 -14.97
CA ALA A 319 7.12 -5.45 -14.98
C ALA A 319 7.75 -4.53 -13.92
N GLY A 320 7.18 -3.34 -13.72
CA GLY A 320 7.57 -2.43 -12.65
C GLY A 320 7.37 -3.02 -11.26
N ASN A 321 6.23 -3.68 -11.03
CA ASN A 321 5.95 -4.34 -9.75
C ASN A 321 6.94 -5.48 -9.47
N VAL A 322 7.20 -6.35 -10.46
CA VAL A 322 8.21 -7.42 -10.35
C VAL A 322 9.58 -6.83 -10.02
N TRP A 323 10.00 -5.78 -10.74
CA TRP A 323 11.27 -5.14 -10.47
C TRP A 323 11.36 -4.60 -9.04
N TRP A 324 10.40 -3.79 -8.59
CA TRP A 324 10.47 -3.13 -7.29
C TRP A 324 10.38 -4.11 -6.13
N GLU A 325 9.55 -5.14 -6.21
CA GLU A 325 9.42 -6.14 -5.15
C GLU A 325 10.65 -7.05 -5.06
N TYR A 326 11.19 -7.47 -6.22
CA TYR A 326 12.25 -8.47 -6.25
C TYR A 326 13.65 -7.95 -6.54
N LYS A 327 13.85 -6.63 -6.72
CA LYS A 327 15.16 -6.05 -7.04
C LYS A 327 16.26 -6.39 -6.03
N TYR A 328 15.91 -6.62 -4.78
CA TYR A 328 16.85 -7.00 -3.72
C TYR A 328 17.23 -8.48 -3.73
N TYR A 329 16.52 -9.30 -4.50
CA TYR A 329 16.83 -10.71 -4.75
C TYR A 329 17.55 -10.93 -6.08
N ILE A 330 17.52 -9.95 -6.99
CA ILE A 330 18.14 -10.03 -8.31
C ILE A 330 19.61 -9.62 -8.21
N ILE A 331 20.52 -10.57 -8.41
CA ILE A 331 21.96 -10.33 -8.29
C ILE A 331 22.46 -9.35 -9.35
N ASN A 332 22.01 -9.48 -10.60
CA ASN A 332 22.42 -8.62 -11.70
C ASN A 332 21.27 -8.39 -12.67
N MET A 333 20.59 -7.25 -12.50
CA MET A 333 19.55 -6.82 -13.44
C MET A 333 20.19 -6.18 -14.67
N LYS A 334 19.91 -6.74 -15.84
CA LYS A 334 20.43 -6.25 -17.13
C LYS A 334 19.56 -5.16 -17.73
N GLY A 335 18.26 -5.25 -17.56
CA GLY A 335 17.30 -4.28 -18.07
C GLY A 335 15.94 -4.90 -18.39
N PHE A 336 15.11 -4.08 -18.98
CA PHE A 336 13.81 -4.50 -19.47
C PHE A 336 13.90 -4.91 -20.94
N VAL A 337 13.01 -5.81 -21.37
CA VAL A 337 12.97 -6.31 -22.75
C VAL A 337 11.55 -6.14 -23.29
N VAL A 338 11.43 -5.75 -24.54
CA VAL A 338 10.15 -5.58 -25.25
C VAL A 338 10.25 -6.17 -26.67
N SER A 339 9.11 -6.49 -27.30
CA SER A 339 9.06 -6.94 -28.68
C SER A 339 9.50 -5.85 -29.64
N ASP A 340 9.03 -4.62 -29.40
CA ASP A 340 9.33 -3.43 -30.21
C ASP A 340 9.67 -2.26 -29.27
N LYS A 341 10.91 -1.83 -29.33
CA LYS A 341 11.45 -0.77 -28.47
C LYS A 341 10.80 0.60 -28.70
N LYS A 342 10.23 0.86 -29.86
CA LYS A 342 9.65 2.14 -30.30
C LYS A 342 10.49 3.35 -29.85
N HIS A 343 10.08 4.01 -28.75
CA HIS A 343 10.75 5.21 -28.22
C HIS A 343 11.09 5.11 -26.73
N VAL A 344 11.06 3.90 -26.15
CA VAL A 344 11.36 3.69 -24.72
C VAL A 344 12.79 3.19 -24.59
N ASP A 345 13.71 4.08 -24.26
CA ASP A 345 15.11 3.72 -24.04
C ASP A 345 15.43 3.32 -22.61
N ARG A 346 14.65 3.83 -21.66
CA ARG A 346 14.81 3.53 -20.23
C ARG A 346 13.47 3.36 -19.54
N TYR A 347 13.43 2.44 -18.57
CA TYR A 347 12.32 2.22 -17.66
C TYR A 347 12.87 2.01 -16.24
N PHE A 348 12.38 2.75 -15.26
CA PHE A 348 12.94 2.80 -13.88
C PHE A 348 14.46 3.04 -13.84
N GLY A 349 14.97 3.87 -14.74
CA GLY A 349 16.42 4.17 -14.85
C GLY A 349 17.25 3.09 -15.52
N LEU A 350 16.70 1.90 -15.78
CA LEU A 350 17.35 0.79 -16.46
C LEU A 350 17.10 0.84 -17.97
N SER A 351 18.03 0.26 -18.72
CA SER A 351 17.93 0.18 -20.18
C SER A 351 16.77 -0.71 -20.62
N VAL A 352 16.12 -0.32 -21.73
CA VAL A 352 15.13 -1.15 -22.41
C VAL A 352 15.72 -1.65 -23.72
N TYR A 353 15.66 -2.95 -23.97
CA TYR A 353 16.19 -3.63 -25.15
C TYR A 353 15.06 -4.19 -26.01
N SER A 354 15.29 -4.33 -27.31
CA SER A 354 14.49 -5.27 -28.10
C SER A 354 14.87 -6.70 -27.73
N VAL A 355 13.93 -7.62 -27.79
CA VAL A 355 14.19 -9.05 -27.53
C VAL A 355 15.21 -9.63 -28.51
N ASP A 356 15.27 -9.11 -29.72
CA ASP A 356 16.23 -9.55 -30.74
C ASP A 356 17.66 -9.02 -30.52
N ASP A 357 17.83 -8.00 -29.66
CA ASP A 357 19.11 -7.37 -29.36
C ASP A 357 19.83 -8.00 -28.14
N ILE A 358 19.15 -8.89 -27.38
CA ILE A 358 19.76 -9.54 -26.22
C ILE A 358 20.40 -10.89 -26.59
N PRO A 359 21.43 -11.35 -25.84
CA PRO A 359 22.08 -12.63 -26.12
C PRO A 359 21.11 -13.82 -26.06
N VAL A 360 21.31 -14.81 -26.92
CA VAL A 360 20.60 -16.10 -26.84
C VAL A 360 20.91 -16.76 -25.50
N ASN A 361 19.97 -17.52 -24.95
CA ASN A 361 20.01 -18.13 -23.61
C ASN A 361 20.02 -17.13 -22.44
N SER A 362 19.60 -15.87 -22.66
CA SER A 362 19.37 -14.93 -21.56
C SER A 362 18.28 -15.43 -20.60
N ASN A 363 18.38 -15.03 -19.32
CA ASN A 363 17.39 -15.36 -18.31
C ASN A 363 16.31 -14.26 -18.25
N ILE A 364 15.07 -14.60 -18.51
CA ILE A 364 13.98 -13.63 -18.69
C ILE A 364 12.80 -13.99 -17.78
N ILE A 365 12.34 -13.02 -16.99
CA ILE A 365 11.04 -13.08 -16.30
C ILE A 365 10.02 -12.39 -17.21
N VAL A 366 8.99 -13.11 -17.65
CA VAL A 366 7.95 -12.57 -18.54
C VAL A 366 6.83 -11.97 -17.69
N ALA A 367 6.90 -10.65 -17.50
CA ALA A 367 6.02 -9.85 -16.64
C ALA A 367 4.98 -9.08 -17.47
N LEU A 368 4.15 -9.83 -18.15
CA LEU A 368 3.06 -9.34 -19.00
C LEU A 368 1.69 -9.86 -18.50
N GLY A 369 0.59 -9.25 -18.95
CA GLY A 369 -0.73 -9.84 -18.82
C GLY A 369 -0.84 -11.16 -19.59
N LYS A 370 -1.74 -12.06 -19.20
CA LYS A 370 -1.81 -13.44 -19.70
C LYS A 370 -1.89 -13.54 -21.23
N GLU A 371 -2.71 -12.72 -21.85
CA GLU A 371 -2.87 -12.69 -23.32
C GLU A 371 -1.57 -12.27 -24.02
N ASN A 372 -0.99 -11.14 -23.60
CA ASN A 372 0.28 -10.65 -24.18
C ASN A 372 1.44 -11.61 -23.92
N ALA A 373 1.44 -12.31 -22.78
CA ALA A 373 2.45 -13.31 -22.48
C ALA A 373 2.35 -14.52 -23.45
N ALA A 374 1.14 -14.94 -23.82
CA ALA A 374 0.92 -15.98 -24.81
C ALA A 374 1.40 -15.58 -26.21
N GLU A 375 1.13 -14.34 -26.63
CA GLU A 375 1.57 -13.83 -27.95
C GLU A 375 3.10 -13.84 -28.13
N VAL A 376 3.86 -13.55 -27.07
CA VAL A 376 5.32 -13.51 -27.18
C VAL A 376 6.00 -14.83 -26.92
N ALA A 377 5.29 -15.79 -26.35
CA ALA A 377 5.87 -17.05 -25.86
C ALA A 377 6.59 -17.84 -26.96
N GLU A 378 5.99 -18.05 -28.12
CA GLU A 378 6.58 -18.79 -29.25
C GLU A 378 7.89 -18.19 -29.72
N ASN A 379 8.07 -16.87 -29.62
CA ASN A 379 9.27 -16.18 -30.09
C ASN A 379 10.45 -16.27 -29.11
N ILE A 380 10.19 -16.51 -27.83
CA ILE A 380 11.22 -16.39 -26.80
C ILE A 380 11.57 -17.72 -26.10
N ILE A 381 10.62 -18.67 -26.00
CA ILE A 381 10.80 -19.88 -25.17
C ILE A 381 11.91 -20.80 -25.70
N TYR A 382 12.12 -20.84 -27.02
CA TYR A 382 13.18 -21.66 -27.64
C TYR A 382 14.54 -20.97 -27.71
N LYS A 383 14.57 -19.63 -27.48
CA LYS A 383 15.78 -18.83 -27.55
C LYS A 383 16.37 -18.51 -26.18
N HIS A 384 15.55 -18.51 -25.12
CA HIS A 384 15.93 -18.00 -23.80
C HIS A 384 15.43 -18.90 -22.67
N ASN A 385 16.10 -18.79 -21.52
CA ASN A 385 15.63 -19.39 -20.26
C ASN A 385 14.55 -18.50 -19.64
N THR A 386 13.30 -18.90 -19.69
CA THR A 386 12.16 -18.06 -19.36
C THR A 386 11.37 -18.51 -18.15
N LEU A 387 10.91 -17.56 -17.34
CA LEU A 387 9.90 -17.76 -16.31
C LEU A 387 8.70 -16.86 -16.62
N PHE A 388 7.56 -17.47 -16.95
CA PHE A 388 6.30 -16.75 -17.13
C PHE A 388 5.56 -16.62 -15.80
N LEU A 389 4.89 -15.48 -15.59
CA LEU A 389 4.02 -15.27 -14.41
C LEU A 389 2.70 -16.06 -14.53
N TYR A 390 2.30 -16.42 -15.74
CA TYR A 390 1.12 -17.23 -16.04
C TYR A 390 1.50 -18.54 -16.73
N ASP A 391 0.75 -19.60 -16.50
CA ASP A 391 0.90 -20.82 -17.28
C ASP A 391 0.43 -20.56 -18.71
N ILE A 392 1.32 -20.76 -19.66
CA ILE A 392 1.11 -20.58 -21.09
C ILE A 392 1.03 -21.96 -21.72
N ASN A 393 -0.13 -22.29 -22.25
CA ASN A 393 -0.28 -23.48 -23.08
C ASN A 393 0.28 -23.18 -24.47
N ILE A 394 1.47 -23.72 -24.78
CA ILE A 394 2.15 -23.59 -26.08
C ILE A 394 2.07 -24.94 -26.78
#